data_fb100e88c15a3ad6a99274875653ce9f
#
_entry.id   fb100e88c15a3ad6a99274875653ce9f
#
_cell.length_a   1.000
_cell.length_b   1.000
_cell.length_c   1.000
_cell.angle_alpha   90.00
_cell.angle_beta   90.00
_cell.angle_gamma   90.00
#
_symmetry.space_group_name_H-M   'P 1'
#
loop_
_entity.id
_entity.type
_entity.pdbx_description
1 polymer ?
#
loop_
_entity_poly.entity_id
_entity_poly.type
_entity_poly.pdbx_seq_one_letter_code
_entity_poly.pdbx_strand_id
1 'polypeptide(L)'
;MAAPSSHADAVAQDLRDVVRLLVDRPQDVAVEVVDEGDGFFLEVTAARSDAGKVIGREGRTIQALRSLLTARARVDGERYDLDLLD
;
A
#
# COMPACT_ATOMS: atom_id res chain seq x y z
N MET A 1 24.04 -0.64 10.47
CA MET A 1 22.76 -0.31 10.22
C MET A 1 22.11 -1.12 9.18
N ALA A 2 21.29 -1.89 9.55
CA ALA A 2 20.67 -2.77 8.67
C ALA A 2 19.79 -1.97 7.77
N ALA A 3 19.88 -2.19 6.55
CA ALA A 3 18.90 -1.71 5.68
C ALA A 3 17.67 -2.54 5.96
N PRO A 4 16.75 -2.02 6.72
CA PRO A 4 15.56 -2.78 6.96
C PRO A 4 14.99 -3.02 5.61
N SER A 5 14.52 -4.03 5.38
CA SER A 5 13.72 -4.43 4.30
C SER A 5 13.67 -3.49 3.13
N SER A 6 14.68 -3.52 2.30
CA SER A 6 14.63 -2.78 1.06
C SER A 6 13.46 -3.24 0.21
N HIS A 7 13.00 -4.49 0.36
CA HIS A 7 11.83 -4.98 -0.36
C HIS A 7 10.55 -4.23 0.06
N ALA A 8 10.33 -4.09 1.36
CA ALA A 8 9.13 -3.42 1.84
C ALA A 8 9.11 -1.96 1.43
N ASP A 9 10.27 -1.28 1.48
CA ASP A 9 10.35 0.11 1.07
C ASP A 9 10.06 0.27 -0.42
N ALA A 10 10.59 -0.61 -1.25
CA ALA A 10 10.33 -0.57 -2.68
C ALA A 10 8.86 -0.83 -2.98
N VAL A 11 8.26 -1.80 -2.29
CA VAL A 11 6.85 -2.11 -2.47
C VAL A 11 5.98 -0.94 -2.04
N ALA A 12 6.34 -0.27 -0.94
CA ALA A 12 5.60 0.90 -0.48
C ALA A 12 5.65 2.02 -1.52
N GLN A 13 6.81 2.24 -2.14
CA GLN A 13 6.91 3.23 -3.19
C GLN A 13 6.05 2.88 -4.39
N ASP A 14 6.07 1.62 -4.81
CA ASP A 14 5.26 1.16 -5.93
C ASP A 14 3.78 1.32 -5.61
N LEU A 15 3.37 0.96 -4.40
CA LEU A 15 1.98 1.11 -3.98
C LEU A 15 1.57 2.58 -3.98
N ARG A 16 2.43 3.46 -3.49
CA ARG A 16 2.16 4.89 -3.50
C ARG A 16 1.95 5.39 -4.92
N ASP A 17 2.79 4.96 -5.84
CA ASP A 17 2.69 5.40 -7.23
C ASP A 17 1.39 4.93 -7.87
N VAL A 18 0.97 3.70 -7.57
CA VAL A 18 -0.29 3.18 -8.10
C VAL A 18 -1.47 3.95 -7.50
N VAL A 19 -1.46 4.18 -6.19
CA VAL A 19 -2.57 4.89 -5.55
C VAL A 19 -2.67 6.31 -6.10
N ARG A 20 -1.54 6.95 -6.39
CA ARG A 20 -1.54 8.29 -6.98
C ARG A 20 -2.24 8.35 -8.33
N LEU A 21 -2.23 7.25 -9.07
CA LEU A 21 -2.94 7.19 -10.34
C LEU A 21 -4.46 7.14 -10.18
N LEU A 22 -4.93 6.79 -9.00
CA LEU A 22 -6.36 6.56 -8.75
C LEU A 22 -7.08 7.78 -8.19
N VAL A 23 -6.35 8.77 -7.68
CA VAL A 23 -6.92 9.83 -6.87
C VAL A 23 -6.82 11.18 -7.55
N ASP A 24 -7.61 12.14 -7.06
CA ASP A 24 -7.59 13.51 -7.57
C ASP A 24 -6.49 14.34 -6.94
N ARG A 25 -6.06 13.98 -5.73
CA ARG A 25 -5.03 14.71 -5.00
C ARG A 25 -3.83 13.82 -4.71
N PRO A 26 -3.03 13.52 -5.74
CA PRO A 26 -1.89 12.61 -5.56
C PRO A 26 -0.85 13.11 -4.56
N GLN A 27 -0.74 14.43 -4.40
CA GLN A 27 0.22 14.98 -3.44
C GLN A 27 -0.13 14.65 -1.99
N ASP A 28 -1.37 14.23 -1.73
CA ASP A 28 -1.80 13.88 -0.38
C ASP A 28 -1.68 12.40 -0.09
N VAL A 29 -1.19 11.60 -1.04
CA VAL A 29 -1.01 10.17 -0.85
C VAL A 29 0.32 9.91 -0.15
N ALA A 30 0.26 9.12 0.91
CA ALA A 30 1.47 8.66 1.60
C ALA A 30 1.29 7.19 1.92
N VAL A 31 2.40 6.45 1.92
CA VAL A 31 2.41 5.06 2.33
C VAL A 31 3.53 4.88 3.34
N GLU A 32 3.18 4.39 4.52
CA GLU A 32 4.16 4.11 5.56
C GLU A 32 4.29 2.61 5.77
N VAL A 33 5.52 2.18 6.00
CA VAL A 33 5.81 0.77 6.28
C VAL A 33 5.89 0.59 7.78
N VAL A 34 5.11 -0.35 8.29
CA VAL A 34 5.16 -0.72 9.70
C VAL A 34 5.63 -2.17 9.78
N ASP A 35 6.76 -2.38 10.46
CA ASP A 35 7.35 -3.71 10.63
C ASP A 35 6.62 -4.41 11.77
N GLU A 36 5.99 -5.54 11.46
CA GLU A 36 5.20 -6.29 12.44
C GLU A 36 5.95 -7.50 12.97
N GLY A 37 7.20 -7.68 12.58
CA GLY A 37 7.99 -8.85 13.00
C GLY A 37 7.86 -10.01 12.05
N ASP A 38 6.63 -10.43 11.73
CA ASP A 38 6.38 -11.52 10.80
C ASP A 38 5.89 -11.06 9.44
N GLY A 39 5.92 -9.75 9.20
CA GLY A 39 5.50 -9.16 7.95
C GLY A 39 5.43 -7.66 8.09
N PHE A 40 4.84 -7.02 7.10
CA PHE A 40 4.78 -5.57 7.07
C PHE A 40 3.37 -5.11 6.77
N PHE A 41 2.94 -4.07 7.48
CA PHE A 41 1.75 -3.32 7.13
C PHE A 41 2.17 -2.14 6.27
N LEU A 42 1.43 -1.93 5.20
CA LEU A 42 1.58 -0.75 4.36
C LEU A 42 0.37 0.14 4.62
N GLU A 43 0.60 1.21 5.37
CA GLU A 43 -0.47 2.12 5.76
C GLU A 43 -0.59 3.21 4.74
N VAL A 44 -1.72 3.26 4.05
CA VAL A 44 -1.98 4.23 2.99
C VAL A 44 -2.86 5.34 3.53
N THR A 45 -2.44 6.59 3.31
CA THR A 45 -3.27 7.75 3.58
C THR A 45 -3.50 8.51 2.28
N ALA A 46 -4.65 9.13 2.17
CA ALA A 46 -5.01 9.93 1.02
C ALA A 46 -5.92 11.06 1.50
N ALA A 47 -6.22 12.02 0.63
CA ALA A 47 -7.20 13.03 0.97
C ALA A 47 -8.54 12.34 1.28
N ARG A 48 -9.26 12.88 2.27
CA ARG A 48 -10.52 12.27 2.68
C ARG A 48 -11.48 12.11 1.50
N SER A 49 -11.49 13.09 0.61
CA SER A 49 -12.37 13.05 -0.56
C SER A 49 -11.98 11.96 -1.54
N ASP A 50 -10.77 11.40 -1.43
CA ASP A 50 -10.28 10.38 -2.35
C ASP A 50 -10.37 8.97 -1.78
N ALA A 51 -10.74 8.82 -0.51
CA ALA A 51 -10.77 7.48 0.12
C ALA A 51 -11.65 6.51 -0.67
N GLY A 52 -12.80 6.98 -1.15
CA GLY A 52 -13.69 6.14 -1.94
C GLY A 52 -13.08 5.66 -3.24
N LYS A 53 -12.16 6.45 -3.82
CA LYS A 53 -11.48 6.05 -5.05
C LYS A 53 -10.46 4.95 -4.82
N VAL A 54 -9.85 4.95 -3.64
CA VAL A 54 -8.89 3.91 -3.27
C VAL A 54 -9.62 2.61 -2.95
N ILE A 55 -10.76 2.72 -2.28
CA ILE A 55 -11.57 1.54 -1.95
C ILE A 55 -12.20 0.97 -3.22
N GLY A 56 -12.77 1.85 -4.04
CA GLY A 56 -13.44 1.46 -5.26
C GLY A 56 -14.85 0.96 -5.00
N ARG A 57 -15.60 0.78 -6.09
CA ARG A 57 -16.97 0.29 -5.99
C ARG A 57 -16.96 -1.10 -5.38
N GLU A 58 -17.71 -1.27 -4.30
CA GLU A 58 -17.82 -2.55 -3.60
C GLU A 58 -16.48 -3.09 -3.14
N GLY A 59 -15.53 -2.18 -2.91
CA GLY A 59 -14.21 -2.57 -2.43
C GLY A 59 -13.32 -3.23 -3.47
N ARG A 60 -13.66 -3.13 -4.75
CA ARG A 60 -12.93 -3.86 -5.79
C ARG A 60 -11.51 -3.36 -5.99
N THR A 61 -11.32 -2.05 -5.89
CA THR A 61 -9.98 -1.48 -6.09
C THR A 61 -9.05 -1.90 -4.98
N ILE A 62 -9.49 -1.77 -3.72
CA ILE A 62 -8.62 -2.12 -2.61
C ILE A 62 -8.34 -3.62 -2.58
N GLN A 63 -9.30 -4.45 -2.99
CA GLN A 63 -9.06 -5.88 -3.10
C GLN A 63 -8.03 -6.20 -4.18
N ALA A 64 -8.10 -5.49 -5.30
CA ALA A 64 -7.10 -5.66 -6.36
C ALA A 64 -5.71 -5.26 -5.87
N LEU A 65 -5.61 -4.18 -5.11
CA LEU A 65 -4.33 -3.76 -4.53
C LEU A 65 -3.79 -4.82 -3.57
N ARG A 66 -4.66 -5.40 -2.75
CA ARG A 66 -4.24 -6.48 -1.85
C ARG A 66 -3.77 -7.71 -2.61
N SER A 67 -4.42 -8.03 -3.71
CA SER A 67 -4.00 -9.16 -4.54
C SER A 67 -2.61 -8.93 -5.14
N LEU A 68 -2.35 -7.71 -5.59
CA LEU A 68 -1.01 -7.35 -6.08
C LEU A 68 0.04 -7.53 -5.00
N LEU A 69 -0.27 -7.10 -3.79
CA LEU A 69 0.66 -7.23 -2.67
C LEU A 69 0.90 -8.68 -2.31
N THR A 70 -0.13 -9.51 -2.36
CA THR A 70 0.01 -10.94 -2.11
C THR A 70 0.94 -11.59 -3.13
N ALA A 71 0.79 -11.22 -4.40
CA ALA A 71 1.64 -11.73 -5.45
C ALA A 71 3.10 -11.30 -5.23
N ARG A 72 3.31 -10.04 -4.88
CA ARG A 72 4.66 -9.54 -4.63
C ARG A 72 5.27 -10.19 -3.40
N ALA A 73 4.47 -10.44 -2.38
CA ALA A 73 4.96 -11.07 -1.15
C ALA A 73 5.57 -12.44 -1.43
N ARG A 74 4.98 -13.18 -2.36
CA ARG A 74 5.53 -14.48 -2.73
C ARG A 74 6.90 -14.35 -3.38
N VAL A 75 7.07 -13.33 -4.21
CA VAL A 75 8.35 -13.10 -4.88
C VAL A 75 9.42 -12.73 -3.87
N ASP A 76 9.06 -11.90 -2.90
CA ASP A 76 10.00 -11.36 -1.93
C ASP A 76 10.22 -12.28 -0.74
N GLY A 77 9.42 -13.32 -0.57
CA GLY A 77 9.46 -14.16 0.63
C GLY A 77 9.02 -13.40 1.85
N GLU A 78 8.05 -12.48 1.69
CA GLU A 78 7.59 -11.61 2.76
C GLU A 78 6.08 -11.71 2.90
N ARG A 79 5.55 -10.95 3.85
CA ARG A 79 4.13 -10.81 4.02
C ARG A 79 3.80 -9.33 4.06
N TYR A 80 2.90 -8.92 3.18
CA TYR A 80 2.47 -7.52 3.06
C TYR A 80 0.97 -7.42 3.26
N ASP A 81 0.57 -6.59 4.20
CA ASP A 81 -0.84 -6.26 4.40
C ASP A 81 -1.05 -4.78 4.11
N LEU A 82 -2.23 -4.43 3.63
CA LEU A 82 -2.56 -3.06 3.31
C LEU A 82 -3.66 -2.56 4.21
N ASP A 83 -3.50 -1.37 4.73
CA ASP A 83 -4.53 -0.70 5.52
C ASP A 83 -4.70 0.71 4.99
N LEU A 84 -5.94 1.12 4.78
CA LEU A 84 -6.25 2.48 4.36
C LEU A 84 -6.70 3.24 5.60
N LEU A 85 -5.93 4.27 5.95
CA LEU A 85 -6.25 5.11 7.10
C LEU A 85 -7.11 6.28 6.66
N ASP A 86 -8.08 6.61 7.49
CA ASP A 86 -8.94 7.77 7.22
C ASP A 86 -8.30 9.05 7.67
#